data_9709339615cf736355a0bf1ff097941f
#
_entry.id   9709339615cf736355a0bf1ff097941f
#
_cell.length_a   1.000
_cell.length_b   1.000
_cell.length_c   1.000
_cell.angle_alpha   90.00
_cell.angle_beta   90.00
_cell.angle_gamma   90.00
#
_symmetry.space_group_name_H-M   'P 1'
#
loop_
_entity.id
_entity.type
_entity.pdbx_description
1 polymer ?
#
loop_
_entity_poly.entity_id
_entity_poly.type
_entity_poly.pdbx_seq_one_letter_code
_entity_poly.pdbx_strand_id
1 'polypeptide(L)'
;MIRIDWVDEAVPEGIAVRQVYCVMLDREGRVMLRVEKMPDRIKYSLAGGRPEAFDDGIEGTCRRELLEEVNTEIETPVYIGYQLVSEESGAPAYAQVRMAALIRKIGRKQPDPDNGKTYDRLLVAPEKAAVLLGWGDVGHSQVMKAKEVIYRQYGIKEASDIEEWV
;
A
#
# COMPACT_ATOMS: atom_id res chain seq x y z
N MET A 1 -3.26 -20.75 13.36
CA MET A 1 -3.05 -19.28 13.61
C MET A 1 -2.21 -18.72 12.48
N ILE A 2 -2.57 -17.52 11.99
CA ILE A 2 -1.77 -16.82 10.97
C ILE A 2 -0.77 -15.91 11.70
N ARG A 3 0.49 -16.01 11.33
CA ARG A 3 1.55 -15.14 11.80
C ARG A 3 1.99 -14.19 10.68
N ILE A 4 2.15 -12.91 11.02
CA ILE A 4 2.60 -11.88 10.09
C ILE A 4 3.83 -11.21 10.70
N ASP A 5 4.94 -11.27 9.98
CA ASP A 5 6.19 -10.61 10.37
C ASP A 5 6.56 -9.56 9.32
N TRP A 6 6.96 -8.38 9.77
CA TRP A 6 7.51 -7.34 8.91
C TRP A 6 9.01 -7.55 8.72
N VAL A 7 9.46 -7.58 7.46
CA VAL A 7 10.86 -7.80 7.11
C VAL A 7 11.34 -6.69 6.18
N ASP A 8 12.26 -5.88 6.66
CA ASP A 8 12.86 -4.76 5.92
C ASP A 8 14.12 -5.24 5.17
N GLU A 9 13.97 -6.27 4.35
CA GLU A 9 15.01 -6.88 3.53
C GLU A 9 14.41 -7.39 2.23
N ALA A 10 15.25 -7.85 1.32
CA ALA A 10 14.79 -8.48 0.08
C ALA A 10 14.03 -9.78 0.38
N VAL A 11 13.05 -10.10 -0.44
CA VAL A 11 12.34 -11.38 -0.34
C VAL A 11 13.33 -12.51 -0.64
N PRO A 12 13.49 -13.50 0.27
CA PRO A 12 14.40 -14.62 0.02
C PRO A 12 13.97 -15.45 -1.19
N GLU A 13 14.95 -16.04 -1.85
CA GLU A 13 14.68 -17.05 -2.88
C GLU A 13 13.85 -18.19 -2.28
N GLY A 14 12.86 -18.65 -3.04
CA GLY A 14 11.96 -19.73 -2.60
C GLY A 14 10.71 -19.25 -1.85
N ILE A 15 10.61 -17.97 -1.51
CA ILE A 15 9.39 -17.38 -0.95
C ILE A 15 8.59 -16.73 -2.08
N ALA A 16 7.37 -17.21 -2.31
CA ALA A 16 6.51 -16.68 -3.35
C ALA A 16 5.97 -15.30 -2.98
N VAL A 17 6.03 -14.35 -3.91
CA VAL A 17 5.35 -13.05 -3.78
C VAL A 17 3.92 -13.23 -4.25
N ARG A 18 2.96 -13.16 -3.34
CA ARG A 18 1.54 -13.32 -3.67
C ARG A 18 0.78 -12.02 -3.82
N GLN A 19 1.25 -10.95 -3.18
CA GLN A 19 0.63 -9.63 -3.29
C GLN A 19 1.67 -8.53 -3.25
N VAL A 20 1.33 -7.41 -3.89
CA VAL A 20 2.13 -6.18 -3.88
C VAL A 20 1.20 -5.04 -3.51
N TYR A 21 1.52 -4.33 -2.43
CA TYR A 21 0.79 -3.15 -1.96
C TYR A 21 1.69 -1.94 -1.94
N CYS A 22 1.10 -0.76 -2.05
CA CYS A 22 1.85 0.48 -2.08
C CYS A 22 1.37 1.48 -1.02
N VAL A 23 2.30 2.03 -0.28
CA VAL A 23 2.07 3.23 0.53
C VAL A 23 2.32 4.43 -0.39
N MET A 24 1.25 5.08 -0.80
CA MET A 24 1.32 6.25 -1.67
C MET A 24 1.32 7.53 -0.84
N LEU A 25 2.21 8.45 -1.18
CA LEU A 25 2.29 9.76 -0.53
C LEU A 25 2.14 10.88 -1.56
N ASP A 26 1.49 11.96 -1.18
CA ASP A 26 1.42 13.16 -2.00
C ASP A 26 2.55 14.15 -1.66
N ARG A 27 2.61 15.27 -2.40
CA ARG A 27 3.67 16.28 -2.19
C ARG A 27 3.53 17.05 -0.90
N GLU A 28 2.37 16.98 -0.24
CA GLU A 28 2.14 17.53 1.09
C GLU A 28 2.45 16.53 2.20
N GLY A 29 3.06 15.40 1.85
CA GLY A 29 3.52 14.38 2.79
C GLY A 29 2.44 13.49 3.38
N ARG A 30 1.23 13.51 2.80
CA ARG A 30 0.09 12.71 3.27
C ARG A 30 0.06 11.35 2.59
N VAL A 31 -0.42 10.35 3.31
CA VAL A 31 -0.64 9.00 2.79
C VAL A 31 -2.06 8.88 2.23
N MET A 32 -2.19 8.27 1.05
CA MET A 32 -3.49 7.88 0.52
C MET A 32 -3.88 6.51 1.03
N LEU A 33 -5.03 6.42 1.69
CA LEU A 33 -5.65 5.16 2.06
C LEU A 33 -6.77 4.82 1.08
N ARG A 34 -6.89 3.55 0.74
CA ARG A 34 -8.07 3.00 0.07
C ARG A 34 -9.13 2.76 1.13
N VAL A 35 -10.34 3.28 0.90
CA VAL A 35 -11.42 3.20 1.88
C VAL A 35 -12.63 2.49 1.28
N GLU A 36 -13.09 1.46 1.98
CA GLU A 36 -14.31 0.74 1.63
C GLU A 36 -15.35 0.99 2.70
N LYS A 37 -16.42 1.67 2.33
CA LYS A 37 -17.56 1.91 3.23
C LYS A 37 -18.51 0.74 3.14
N MET A 38 -18.62 -0.02 4.22
CA MET A 38 -19.53 -1.15 4.36
C MET A 38 -20.73 -0.74 5.25
N PRO A 39 -21.85 -1.50 5.20
CA PRO A 39 -23.03 -1.14 6.02
C PRO A 39 -22.77 -1.03 7.53
N ASP A 40 -21.84 -1.82 8.04
CA ASP A 40 -21.55 -1.93 9.49
C ASP A 40 -20.21 -1.33 9.91
N ARG A 41 -19.32 -0.97 8.93
CA ARG A 41 -17.98 -0.49 9.25
C ARG A 41 -17.35 0.26 8.06
N ILE A 42 -16.26 0.95 8.35
CA ILE A 42 -15.37 1.54 7.34
C ILE A 42 -14.05 0.78 7.41
N LYS A 43 -13.59 0.26 6.26
CA LYS A 43 -12.33 -0.45 6.16
C LYS A 43 -11.30 0.43 5.47
N TYR A 44 -10.20 0.71 6.17
CA TYR A 44 -9.03 1.40 5.63
C TYR A 44 -7.97 0.39 5.26
N SER A 45 -7.38 0.53 4.08
CA SER A 45 -6.33 -0.37 3.61
C SER A 45 -5.38 0.33 2.64
N LEU A 46 -4.33 -0.37 2.25
CA LEU A 46 -3.47 0.03 1.14
C LEU A 46 -4.04 -0.54 -0.15
N ALA A 47 -3.83 0.16 -1.26
CA ALA A 47 -4.13 -0.36 -2.58
C ALA A 47 -3.03 -1.30 -3.06
N GLY A 48 -3.41 -2.33 -3.79
CA GLY A 48 -2.52 -3.34 -4.31
C GLY A 48 -3.24 -4.64 -4.61
N GLY A 49 -2.51 -5.65 -5.06
CA GLY A 49 -3.11 -6.94 -5.38
C GLY A 49 -2.09 -7.95 -5.89
N ARG A 50 -2.58 -8.94 -6.61
CA ARG A 50 -1.79 -10.08 -7.07
C ARG A 50 -0.95 -9.74 -8.30
N PRO A 51 0.32 -10.22 -8.36
CA PRO A 51 1.05 -10.26 -9.62
C PRO A 51 0.33 -11.10 -10.67
N GLU A 52 0.32 -10.59 -11.89
CA GLU A 52 -0.17 -11.30 -13.07
C GLU A 52 1.00 -11.61 -14.01
N ALA A 53 0.88 -12.67 -14.82
CA ALA A 53 1.96 -13.11 -15.70
C ALA A 53 2.38 -12.03 -16.74
N PHE A 54 1.47 -11.14 -17.10
CA PHE A 54 1.73 -10.05 -18.04
C PHE A 54 2.33 -8.80 -17.39
N ASP A 55 2.40 -8.75 -16.06
CA ASP A 55 3.00 -7.62 -15.35
C ASP A 55 4.51 -7.56 -15.57
N ASP A 56 5.06 -6.36 -15.71
CA ASP A 56 6.50 -6.14 -15.74
C ASP A 56 7.05 -6.09 -14.31
N GLY A 57 7.19 -7.27 -13.70
CA GLY A 57 7.66 -7.43 -12.32
C GLY A 57 6.72 -6.83 -11.28
N ILE A 58 7.23 -6.69 -10.06
CA ILE A 58 6.45 -6.13 -8.93
C ILE A 58 6.10 -4.65 -9.16
N GLU A 59 6.93 -3.90 -9.86
CA GLU A 59 6.63 -2.52 -10.23
C GLU A 59 5.41 -2.47 -11.16
N GLY A 60 5.37 -3.33 -12.18
CA GLY A 60 4.21 -3.44 -13.08
C GLY A 60 2.94 -3.80 -12.36
N THR A 61 3.00 -4.77 -11.44
CA THR A 61 1.88 -5.14 -10.57
C THR A 61 1.41 -3.95 -9.75
N CYS A 62 2.34 -3.26 -9.11
CA CYS A 62 2.05 -2.09 -8.28
C CYS A 62 1.30 -1.03 -9.09
N ARG A 63 1.84 -0.60 -10.23
CA ARG A 63 1.22 0.42 -11.09
C ARG A 63 -0.17 0.02 -11.58
N ARG A 64 -0.33 -1.21 -12.03
CA ARG A 64 -1.61 -1.72 -12.54
C ARG A 64 -2.69 -1.74 -11.46
N GLU A 65 -2.37 -2.29 -10.30
CA GLU A 65 -3.33 -2.38 -9.20
C GLU A 65 -3.77 -1.01 -8.68
N LEU A 66 -2.84 -0.05 -8.60
CA LEU A 66 -3.19 1.32 -8.19
C LEU A 66 -4.11 2.02 -9.18
N LEU A 67 -3.94 1.75 -10.47
CA LEU A 67 -4.86 2.26 -11.50
C LEU A 67 -6.22 1.59 -11.41
N GLU A 68 -6.25 0.26 -11.26
CA GLU A 68 -7.51 -0.50 -11.20
C GLU A 68 -8.35 -0.18 -9.96
N GLU A 69 -7.73 -0.14 -8.78
CA GLU A 69 -8.45 0.02 -7.53
C GLU A 69 -8.78 1.48 -7.19
N VAL A 70 -7.85 2.39 -7.39
CA VAL A 70 -7.97 3.78 -6.93
C VAL A 70 -7.67 4.82 -8.00
N ASN A 71 -7.50 4.39 -9.24
CA ASN A 71 -7.21 5.24 -10.40
C ASN A 71 -6.15 6.32 -10.13
N THR A 72 -5.04 5.89 -9.58
CA THR A 72 -3.93 6.76 -9.18
C THR A 72 -2.66 6.36 -9.92
N GLU A 73 -2.02 7.33 -10.55
CA GLU A 73 -0.70 7.17 -11.17
C GLU A 73 0.38 7.59 -10.18
N ILE A 74 1.49 6.85 -10.18
CA ILE A 74 2.62 7.09 -9.28
C ILE A 74 3.91 7.33 -10.06
N GLU A 75 4.85 8.02 -9.42
CA GLU A 75 6.24 8.05 -9.83
C GLU A 75 6.87 6.67 -9.59
N THR A 76 8.12 6.48 -9.97
CA THR A 76 8.79 5.18 -9.81
C THR A 76 8.70 4.69 -8.37
N PRO A 77 8.04 3.55 -8.11
CA PRO A 77 7.91 3.02 -6.76
C PRO A 77 9.24 2.48 -6.23
N VAL A 78 9.39 2.56 -4.91
CA VAL A 78 10.56 2.07 -4.18
C VAL A 78 10.13 0.86 -3.35
N TYR A 79 10.87 -0.23 -3.45
CA TYR A 79 10.69 -1.40 -2.58
C TYR A 79 11.10 -1.03 -1.16
N ILE A 80 10.24 -1.32 -0.17
CA ILE A 80 10.54 -1.00 1.23
C ILE A 80 10.58 -2.22 2.16
N GLY A 81 10.15 -3.37 1.69
CA GLY A 81 10.13 -4.60 2.47
C GLY A 81 8.93 -5.48 2.17
N TYR A 82 8.69 -6.47 3.01
CA TYR A 82 7.54 -7.37 2.83
C TYR A 82 6.99 -7.86 4.17
N GLN A 83 5.73 -8.24 4.17
CA GLN A 83 5.17 -9.05 5.24
C GLN A 83 5.33 -10.52 4.88
N LEU A 84 5.94 -11.28 5.79
CA LEU A 84 5.95 -12.74 5.69
C LEU A 84 4.69 -13.27 6.36
N VAL A 85 3.87 -13.95 5.59
CA VAL A 85 2.64 -14.58 6.08
C VAL A 85 2.88 -16.07 6.20
N SER A 86 2.71 -16.60 7.40
CA SER A 86 2.88 -18.03 7.68
C SER A 86 1.70 -18.57 8.48
N GLU A 87 1.40 -19.83 8.29
CA GLU A 87 0.31 -20.54 8.96
C GLU A 87 0.82 -21.77 9.67
N GLU A 88 0.26 -22.08 10.83
CA GLU A 88 0.59 -23.29 11.60
C GLU A 88 0.16 -24.58 10.88
N SER A 89 -0.71 -24.46 9.88
CA SER A 89 -1.20 -25.60 9.09
C SER A 89 -0.14 -26.30 8.24
N GLY A 90 1.09 -25.75 8.18
CA GLY A 90 2.16 -26.27 7.33
C GLY A 90 2.08 -25.81 5.88
N ALA A 91 1.13 -24.94 5.51
CA ALA A 91 1.10 -24.31 4.20
C ALA A 91 2.38 -23.48 3.99
N PRO A 92 2.92 -23.42 2.75
CA PRO A 92 4.12 -22.62 2.49
C PRO A 92 3.89 -21.14 2.84
N ALA A 93 4.86 -20.56 3.55
CA ALA A 93 4.86 -19.10 3.80
C ALA A 93 4.99 -18.34 2.48
N TYR A 94 4.43 -17.13 2.44
CA TYR A 94 4.49 -16.28 1.28
C TYR A 94 4.72 -14.82 1.67
N ALA A 95 5.16 -14.03 0.70
CA ALA A 95 5.43 -12.60 0.88
C ALA A 95 4.30 -11.74 0.33
N GLN A 96 3.97 -10.72 1.08
CA GLN A 96 3.18 -9.58 0.63
C GLN A 96 4.12 -8.38 0.59
N VAL A 97 4.58 -8.04 -0.61
CA VAL A 97 5.53 -6.96 -0.82
C VAL A 97 4.90 -5.61 -0.51
N ARG A 98 5.70 -4.71 0.05
CA ARG A 98 5.36 -3.30 0.25
C ARG A 98 6.26 -2.43 -0.60
N MET A 99 5.63 -1.52 -1.34
CA MET A 99 6.30 -0.46 -2.09
C MET A 99 5.90 0.89 -1.48
N ALA A 100 6.70 1.91 -1.74
CA ALA A 100 6.36 3.29 -1.45
C ALA A 100 6.50 4.12 -2.73
N ALA A 101 5.62 5.08 -2.95
CA ALA A 101 5.67 5.92 -4.13
C ALA A 101 5.08 7.31 -3.89
N LEU A 102 5.61 8.28 -4.64
CA LEU A 102 4.98 9.60 -4.73
C LEU A 102 3.83 9.54 -5.74
N ILE A 103 2.71 10.11 -5.38
CA ILE A 103 1.55 10.25 -6.27
C ILE A 103 1.87 11.26 -7.37
N ARG A 104 1.66 10.84 -8.62
CA ARG A 104 1.80 11.68 -9.80
C ARG A 104 0.49 12.33 -10.19
N LYS A 105 -0.60 11.54 -10.21
CA LYS A 105 -1.92 12.01 -10.63
C LYS A 105 -3.01 11.17 -9.98
N ILE A 106 -4.02 11.85 -9.47
CA ILE A 106 -5.24 11.23 -8.93
C ILE A 106 -6.36 11.42 -9.96
N GLY A 107 -6.83 10.32 -10.56
CA GLY A 107 -7.93 10.33 -11.50
C GLY A 107 -9.29 10.26 -10.81
N ARG A 108 -10.35 10.13 -11.59
CA ARG A 108 -11.70 9.95 -11.05
C ARG A 108 -11.82 8.59 -10.36
N LYS A 109 -12.64 8.53 -9.32
CA LYS A 109 -13.06 7.23 -8.77
C LYS A 109 -13.80 6.45 -9.86
N GLN A 110 -13.46 5.18 -9.99
CA GLN A 110 -14.07 4.30 -10.97
C GLN A 110 -14.12 2.87 -10.40
N PRO A 111 -15.05 2.03 -10.90
CA PRO A 111 -15.13 0.65 -10.45
C PRO A 111 -13.84 -0.12 -10.73
N ASP A 112 -13.43 -0.93 -9.76
CA ASP A 112 -12.36 -1.91 -9.94
C ASP A 112 -12.83 -2.96 -10.95
N PRO A 113 -12.11 -3.20 -12.04
CA PRO A 113 -12.50 -4.17 -13.06
C PRO A 113 -12.59 -5.61 -12.52
N ASP A 114 -11.89 -5.95 -11.44
CA ASP A 114 -11.89 -7.30 -10.89
C ASP A 114 -13.16 -7.61 -10.08
N ASN A 115 -13.69 -6.64 -9.33
CA ASN A 115 -14.80 -6.88 -8.42
C ASN A 115 -15.97 -5.90 -8.54
N GLY A 116 -15.85 -4.87 -9.38
CA GLY A 116 -16.88 -3.86 -9.61
C GLY A 116 -17.06 -2.85 -8.48
N LYS A 117 -16.26 -2.93 -7.40
CA LYS A 117 -16.35 -1.99 -6.29
C LYS A 117 -15.69 -0.67 -6.63
N THR A 118 -16.26 0.43 -6.15
CA THR A 118 -15.64 1.75 -6.22
C THR A 118 -15.18 2.14 -4.81
N TYR A 119 -13.88 2.30 -4.65
CA TYR A 119 -13.28 2.68 -3.37
C TYR A 119 -13.21 4.19 -3.21
N ASP A 120 -13.39 4.65 -1.99
CA ASP A 120 -13.05 6.02 -1.61
C ASP A 120 -11.55 6.12 -1.33
N ARG A 121 -11.03 7.34 -1.38
CA ARG A 121 -9.60 7.62 -1.19
C ARG A 121 -9.45 8.77 -0.21
N LEU A 122 -8.68 8.53 0.85
CA LEU A 122 -8.45 9.50 1.91
C LEU A 122 -6.96 9.84 2.00
N LEU A 123 -6.65 11.13 1.92
CA LEU A 123 -5.31 11.65 2.19
C LEU A 123 -5.23 12.12 3.64
N VAL A 124 -4.32 11.53 4.41
CA VAL A 124 -4.10 11.84 5.83
C VAL A 124 -2.62 11.82 6.17
N ALA A 125 -2.24 12.48 7.26
CA ALA A 125 -0.87 12.44 7.76
C ALA A 125 -0.45 10.98 8.04
N PRO A 126 0.85 10.64 7.85
CA PRO A 126 1.32 9.26 7.98
C PRO A 126 1.00 8.61 9.31
N GLU A 127 1.15 9.31 10.43
CA GLU A 127 0.85 8.79 11.76
C GLU A 127 -0.62 8.40 11.89
N LYS A 128 -1.52 9.24 11.36
CA LYS A 128 -2.95 8.94 11.35
C LYS A 128 -3.29 7.79 10.40
N ALA A 129 -2.63 7.70 9.25
CA ALA A 129 -2.80 6.57 8.33
C ALA A 129 -2.49 5.25 9.02
N ALA A 130 -1.39 5.19 9.78
CA ALA A 130 -1.01 4.00 10.55
C ALA A 130 -2.07 3.61 11.57
N VAL A 131 -2.66 4.58 12.26
CA VAL A 131 -3.76 4.35 13.23
C VAL A 131 -5.00 3.83 12.51
N LEU A 132 -5.41 4.43 11.41
CA LEU A 132 -6.61 4.05 10.65
C LEU A 132 -6.48 2.66 10.04
N LEU A 133 -5.29 2.27 9.57
CA LEU A 133 -5.03 0.91 9.09
C LEU A 133 -5.28 -0.15 10.17
N GLY A 134 -4.99 0.18 11.43
CA GLY A 134 -5.26 -0.71 12.54
C GLY A 134 -4.41 -1.98 12.58
N TRP A 135 -3.21 -1.94 12.00
CA TRP A 135 -2.30 -3.10 11.92
C TRP A 135 -1.23 -3.10 13.02
N GLY A 136 -1.41 -2.26 14.04
CA GLY A 136 -0.48 -2.17 15.18
C GLY A 136 0.93 -1.72 14.79
N ASP A 137 1.93 -2.22 15.49
CA ASP A 137 3.33 -1.84 15.29
C ASP A 137 3.85 -2.19 13.89
N VAL A 138 3.39 -3.30 13.32
CA VAL A 138 3.75 -3.72 11.96
C VAL A 138 3.30 -2.67 10.93
N GLY A 139 2.07 -2.23 11.01
CA GLY A 139 1.54 -1.20 10.12
C GLY A 139 2.23 0.15 10.31
N HIS A 140 2.47 0.53 11.57
CA HIS A 140 3.21 1.75 11.90
C HIS A 140 4.61 1.73 11.27
N SER A 141 5.35 0.64 11.43
CA SER A 141 6.69 0.48 10.86
C SER A 141 6.71 0.61 9.33
N GLN A 142 5.72 0.03 8.65
CA GLN A 142 5.60 0.11 7.19
C GLN A 142 5.35 1.54 6.73
N VAL A 143 4.40 2.23 7.36
CA VAL A 143 4.06 3.61 7.00
C VAL A 143 5.22 4.56 7.28
N MET A 144 5.90 4.41 8.41
CA MET A 144 7.06 5.23 8.75
C MET A 144 8.25 4.99 7.82
N LYS A 145 8.48 3.75 7.39
CA LYS A 145 9.51 3.43 6.40
C LYS A 145 9.21 4.11 5.06
N ALA A 146 7.97 4.02 4.60
CA ALA A 146 7.54 4.68 3.37
C ALA A 146 7.70 6.20 3.46
N LYS A 147 7.29 6.79 4.57
CA LYS A 147 7.48 8.22 4.85
C LYS A 147 8.96 8.61 4.77
N GLU A 148 9.83 7.89 5.47
CA GLU A 148 11.27 8.16 5.47
C GLU A 148 11.84 8.17 4.05
N VAL A 149 11.55 7.14 3.27
CA VAL A 149 12.09 6.98 1.92
C VAL A 149 11.60 8.09 0.98
N ILE A 150 10.29 8.33 0.95
CA ILE A 150 9.69 9.30 0.03
C ILE A 150 10.02 10.74 0.44
N TYR A 151 9.98 11.06 1.72
CA TYR A 151 10.36 12.39 2.20
C TYR A 151 11.79 12.73 1.83
N ARG A 152 12.72 11.79 2.02
CA ARG A 152 14.12 11.96 1.66
C ARG A 152 14.30 12.15 0.15
N GLN A 153 13.66 11.30 -0.64
CA GLN A 153 13.83 11.31 -2.10
C GLN A 153 13.29 12.59 -2.74
N TYR A 154 12.20 13.14 -2.23
CA TYR A 154 11.51 14.28 -2.82
C TYR A 154 11.62 15.57 -2.01
N GLY A 155 12.41 15.59 -0.95
CA GLY A 155 12.66 16.79 -0.15
C GLY A 155 11.45 17.28 0.65
N ILE A 156 10.57 16.37 1.06
CA ILE A 156 9.40 16.70 1.89
C ILE A 156 9.89 16.82 3.35
N LYS A 157 9.56 17.93 4.02
CA LYS A 157 10.03 18.21 5.39
C LYS A 157 9.03 17.77 6.45
N GLU A 158 7.76 18.01 6.21
CA GLU A 158 6.69 17.73 7.15
C GLU A 158 5.39 17.39 6.41
N ALA A 159 4.47 16.72 7.10
CA ALA A 159 3.16 16.41 6.56
C ALA A 159 2.17 17.54 6.84
N SER A 160 1.30 17.82 5.88
CA SER A 160 0.06 18.54 6.15
C SER A 160 -0.82 17.70 7.09
N ASP A 161 -1.45 18.33 8.07
CA ASP A 161 -2.42 17.70 8.96
C ASP A 161 -3.86 17.79 8.44
N ILE A 162 -4.03 18.40 7.26
CA ILE A 162 -5.35 18.53 6.60
C ILE A 162 -5.72 17.21 5.94
N GLU A 163 -6.84 16.63 6.37
CA GLU A 163 -7.41 15.44 5.73
C GLU A 163 -8.22 15.82 4.50
N GLU A 164 -8.17 14.99 3.47
CA GLU A 164 -8.86 15.28 2.23
C GLU A 164 -9.37 13.99 1.57
N TRP A 165 -10.66 13.95 1.29
CA TRP A 165 -11.25 12.94 0.42
C TRP A 165 -11.07 13.37 -1.03
N VAL A 166 -10.52 12.49 -1.86
CA VAL A 166 -10.19 12.79 -3.25
C VAL A 166 -10.81 11.84 -4.26
#